data_5f1f51e26177240b06ec0011078fe62d
#
_entry.id   5f1f51e26177240b06ec0011078fe62d
#
_cell.length_a   1.000
_cell.length_b   1.000
_cell.length_c   1.000
_cell.angle_alpha   90.00
_cell.angle_beta   90.00
_cell.angle_gamma   90.00
#
_symmetry.space_group_name_H-M   'P 1'
#
loop_
_entity.id
_entity.type
_entity.pdbx_description
1 polymer ?
#
loop_
_entity_poly.entity_id
_entity_poly.type
_entity_poly.pdbx_seq_one_letter_code
_entity_poly.pdbx_strand_id
1 'polypeptide(L)'
;VKNKMPFLIRNINITQGNIEIIKPDNSKVFAAKNLNLEIKNLSLNDDPDGLPFALDSYKITTQDFFVRISDVYTINSSDVKTNDGQLQINDFELKSILDFKDWEKNFTKQKSLYHIRSKKVAFSNLIFDKTKLNLKNAQFLDPEFVIQNRDQNIIKSKNSNKKQIDLSFANIDIKNGKLDILRANGEKSLSLASFDANVKDVVMDEETSKNKLPFTFKDYKITGNTFFYDTGKYYQMTLSSLVVVPQSLDFKSFKMIPKMSRAEFVRTIPMEDDQFNISASKIHLSGIDWTFEKELDLHVTSAKLDKVDANIFRSKIPKDNPKEKLLYSKVLRNIKFPLVIDNLSLVDSKLVYEEDKPDANGPGKVVFTHFNMNVKNLNSNKKKGVDTKVPIKINCQFMDTSPMLVNWNFDTADLRDNFTIGGYIHHLPAVDITPFIKPYMNITATGTITSLNYHFKGNNDIMNGKFKITHQDLKVSLLDKDTKKKKKFLSGIANLLVKKDSQKFPESVDIYVERNKERSFFNFYWKGIEDGLKKTLLIIKI
;
A
#
# COMPACT_ATOMS: atom_id res chain seq x y z
N VAL A 1 63.95 11.50 3.77
CA VAL A 1 63.24 11.64 5.04
C VAL A 1 63.16 13.09 5.38
N LYS A 2 62.03 13.81 5.17
CA LYS A 2 61.83 15.18 5.65
C LYS A 2 61.57 15.06 7.15
N ASN A 3 62.52 15.59 7.96
CA ASN A 3 62.32 15.81 9.39
C ASN A 3 61.11 16.73 9.59
N LYS A 4 59.96 16.17 9.90
CA LYS A 4 58.82 16.95 10.38
C LYS A 4 59.16 17.42 11.80
N MET A 5 59.23 18.74 12.04
CA MET A 5 59.32 19.24 13.41
C MET A 5 58.14 18.73 14.24
N PRO A 6 58.38 18.23 15.44
CA PRO A 6 57.30 17.88 16.35
C PRO A 6 56.52 19.16 16.71
N PHE A 7 55.27 19.22 16.35
CA PHE A 7 54.39 20.35 16.62
C PHE A 7 53.39 19.93 17.71
N LEU A 8 53.37 20.65 18.82
CA LEU A 8 52.44 20.47 19.91
C LEU A 8 51.95 21.81 20.45
N ILE A 9 50.67 22.07 20.37
CA ILE A 9 50.02 23.18 21.08
C ILE A 9 49.25 22.60 22.25
N ARG A 10 49.65 22.96 23.46
CA ARG A 10 49.02 22.41 24.69
C ARG A 10 47.58 22.87 24.90
N ASN A 11 47.31 24.15 24.63
CA ASN A 11 45.97 24.72 24.79
C ASN A 11 45.71 25.77 23.69
N ILE A 12 44.52 25.67 23.07
CA ILE A 12 43.95 26.70 22.23
C ILE A 12 42.61 27.11 22.87
N ASN A 13 42.47 28.38 23.20
CA ASN A 13 41.25 28.94 23.76
C ASN A 13 40.79 30.14 22.93
N ILE A 14 39.56 30.07 22.45
CA ILE A 14 38.88 31.21 21.80
C ILE A 14 37.61 31.45 22.62
N THR A 15 37.34 32.70 22.95
CA THR A 15 36.14 33.09 23.69
C THR A 15 35.40 34.18 22.93
N GLN A 16 34.07 34.02 22.80
CA GLN A 16 33.18 34.97 22.15
C GLN A 16 33.62 35.42 20.74
N GLY A 17 34.29 34.50 20.02
CA GLY A 17 34.73 34.74 18.64
C GLY A 17 33.54 34.84 17.67
N ASN A 18 33.73 35.65 16.61
CA ASN A 18 32.78 35.66 15.48
C ASN A 18 33.58 35.37 14.21
N ILE A 19 33.11 34.39 13.46
CA ILE A 19 33.72 33.97 12.19
C ILE A 19 32.67 34.08 11.09
N GLU A 20 33.06 34.71 9.98
CA GLU A 20 32.25 34.71 8.76
C GLU A 20 33.18 34.48 7.56
N ILE A 21 32.81 33.52 6.70
CA ILE A 21 33.52 33.23 5.45
C ILE A 21 32.56 33.50 4.30
N ILE A 22 32.98 34.40 3.42
CA ILE A 22 32.26 34.84 2.22
C ILE A 22 33.11 34.60 0.98
N LYS A 23 32.44 34.24 -0.14
CA LYS A 23 33.07 34.12 -1.45
C LYS A 23 33.24 35.51 -2.09
N PRO A 24 34.05 35.63 -3.18
CA PRO A 24 34.19 36.87 -3.92
C PRO A 24 32.89 37.46 -4.47
N ASP A 25 31.86 36.62 -4.67
CA ASP A 25 30.51 37.01 -5.10
C ASP A 25 29.61 37.47 -3.93
N ASN A 26 30.16 37.68 -2.75
CA ASN A 26 29.49 38.02 -1.50
C ASN A 26 28.55 36.91 -0.95
N SER A 27 28.56 35.72 -1.52
CA SER A 27 27.77 34.61 -0.97
C SER A 27 28.43 34.05 0.29
N LYS A 28 27.63 33.92 1.38
CA LYS A 28 28.07 33.35 2.64
C LYS A 28 28.28 31.86 2.52
N VAL A 29 29.42 31.37 3.02
CA VAL A 29 29.76 29.92 3.05
C VAL A 29 29.69 29.36 4.46
N PHE A 30 30.16 30.15 5.45
CA PHE A 30 30.20 29.75 6.84
C PHE A 30 30.00 30.96 7.75
N ALA A 31 29.28 30.79 8.84
CA ALA A 31 29.22 31.76 9.93
C ALA A 31 29.00 31.07 11.27
N ALA A 32 29.63 31.62 12.30
CA ALA A 32 29.46 31.19 13.69
C ALA A 32 29.66 32.43 14.58
N LYS A 33 28.67 32.71 15.45
CA LYS A 33 28.75 33.80 16.43
C LYS A 33 28.95 33.25 17.83
N ASN A 34 29.52 34.06 18.71
CA ASN A 34 29.82 33.71 20.11
C ASN A 34 30.52 32.34 20.21
N LEU A 35 31.48 32.12 19.29
CA LEU A 35 32.25 30.89 19.24
C LEU A 35 33.18 30.82 20.47
N ASN A 36 32.98 29.76 21.26
CA ASN A 36 33.94 29.39 22.28
C ASN A 36 34.55 28.04 21.85
N LEU A 37 35.87 27.99 21.80
CA LEU A 37 36.65 26.83 21.39
C LEU A 37 37.73 26.56 22.45
N GLU A 38 37.79 25.35 22.94
CA GLU A 38 38.86 24.84 23.78
C GLU A 38 39.41 23.57 23.14
N ILE A 39 40.72 23.53 22.87
CA ILE A 39 41.40 22.32 22.35
C ILE A 39 42.63 22.09 23.23
N LYS A 40 42.84 20.81 23.64
CA LYS A 40 43.99 20.37 24.42
C LYS A 40 44.89 19.45 23.62
N ASN A 41 46.21 19.70 23.72
CA ASN A 41 47.28 18.89 23.16
C ASN A 41 47.13 18.60 21.65
N LEU A 42 46.90 19.67 20.88
CA LEU A 42 46.87 19.57 19.41
C LEU A 42 48.26 19.26 18.86
N SER A 43 48.39 18.17 18.15
CA SER A 43 49.62 17.72 17.48
C SER A 43 49.36 17.28 16.04
N LEU A 44 50.44 17.17 15.25
CA LEU A 44 50.34 16.55 13.93
C LEU A 44 50.11 15.04 14.07
N ASN A 45 49.25 14.48 13.26
CA ASN A 45 49.06 13.07 13.16
C ASN A 45 49.89 12.49 12.00
N ASP A 46 50.70 11.48 12.30
CA ASP A 46 51.53 10.80 11.28
C ASP A 46 50.81 9.71 10.52
N ASP A 47 49.54 9.42 10.85
CA ASP A 47 48.70 8.50 10.09
C ASP A 47 48.33 9.13 8.73
N PRO A 48 48.85 8.59 7.60
CA PRO A 48 48.58 9.16 6.28
C PRO A 48 47.13 9.10 5.85
N ASP A 49 46.35 8.24 6.48
CA ASP A 49 44.93 8.02 6.17
C ASP A 49 43.98 8.64 7.23
N GLY A 50 44.54 9.20 8.32
CA GLY A 50 43.76 9.83 9.39
C GLY A 50 43.57 11.33 9.19
N LEU A 51 42.99 12.02 10.18
CA LEU A 51 43.00 13.48 10.24
C LEU A 51 44.45 13.95 10.37
N PRO A 52 44.82 15.07 9.74
CA PRO A 52 46.20 15.55 9.76
C PRO A 52 46.66 16.02 11.14
N PHE A 53 45.83 15.95 12.15
CA PHE A 53 46.08 16.35 13.53
C PHE A 53 45.46 15.35 14.53
N ALA A 54 46.07 15.26 15.69
CA ALA A 54 45.57 14.58 16.87
C ALA A 54 45.37 15.58 18.00
N LEU A 55 44.43 15.31 18.89
CA LEU A 55 44.14 16.12 20.07
C LEU A 55 43.61 15.24 21.21
N ASP A 56 43.81 15.65 22.45
CA ASP A 56 43.33 14.90 23.61
C ASP A 56 41.86 15.17 23.90
N SER A 57 41.44 16.41 23.82
CA SER A 57 40.06 16.82 24.03
C SER A 57 39.71 18.12 23.32
N TYR A 58 38.45 18.31 23.04
CA TYR A 58 37.90 19.53 22.48
C TYR A 58 36.55 19.89 23.05
N LYS A 59 36.23 21.18 23.11
CA LYS A 59 34.90 21.70 23.42
C LYS A 59 34.62 22.89 22.53
N ILE A 60 33.51 22.86 21.84
CA ILE A 60 33.07 23.93 20.95
C ILE A 60 31.61 24.27 21.26
N THR A 61 31.35 25.56 21.44
CA THR A 61 29.97 26.08 21.47
C THR A 61 29.88 27.30 20.57
N THR A 62 28.78 27.43 19.84
CA THR A 62 28.53 28.59 18.97
C THR A 62 27.04 28.87 18.86
N GLN A 63 26.69 30.09 18.54
CA GLN A 63 25.35 30.56 18.24
C GLN A 63 25.25 31.02 16.77
N ASP A 64 24.03 31.15 16.25
CA ASP A 64 23.74 31.56 14.87
C ASP A 64 24.66 30.88 13.84
N PHE A 65 24.71 29.54 13.93
CA PHE A 65 25.55 28.73 13.06
C PHE A 65 24.94 28.63 11.65
N PHE A 66 25.77 28.87 10.66
CA PHE A 66 25.42 28.76 9.25
C PHE A 66 26.54 28.07 8.48
N VAL A 67 26.19 27.10 7.63
CA VAL A 67 27.13 26.53 6.65
C VAL A 67 26.43 26.18 5.33
N ARG A 68 27.08 26.58 4.22
CA ARG A 68 26.70 26.16 2.87
C ARG A 68 27.42 24.84 2.55
N ILE A 69 26.69 23.73 2.55
CA ILE A 69 27.28 22.41 2.35
C ILE A 69 27.37 21.99 0.88
N SER A 70 26.65 22.68 0.00
CA SER A 70 26.68 22.44 -1.45
C SER A 70 26.11 23.64 -2.22
N ASP A 71 26.04 23.54 -3.54
CA ASP A 71 25.33 24.52 -4.37
C ASP A 71 23.81 24.50 -4.21
N VAL A 72 23.28 23.49 -3.55
CA VAL A 72 21.83 23.34 -3.31
C VAL A 72 21.46 23.65 -1.88
N TYR A 73 22.28 23.27 -0.89
CA TYR A 73 21.85 23.23 0.51
C TYR A 73 22.69 24.08 1.46
N THR A 74 21.97 24.67 2.43
CA THR A 74 22.53 25.25 3.64
C THR A 74 22.05 24.55 4.88
N ILE A 75 22.87 24.57 5.94
CA ILE A 75 22.48 24.21 7.30
C ILE A 75 22.49 25.47 8.14
N ASN A 76 21.42 25.70 8.89
CA ASN A 76 21.27 26.74 9.89
C ASN A 76 20.99 26.12 11.26
N SER A 77 21.38 26.80 12.32
CA SER A 77 21.07 26.37 13.69
C SER A 77 21.21 27.57 14.63
N SER A 78 20.37 27.65 15.65
CA SER A 78 20.48 28.67 16.70
C SER A 78 21.67 28.43 17.62
N ASP A 79 22.02 27.16 17.86
CA ASP A 79 23.07 26.80 18.83
C ASP A 79 23.69 25.44 18.45
N VAL A 80 25.00 25.36 18.49
CA VAL A 80 25.75 24.09 18.32
C VAL A 80 26.70 23.92 19.51
N LYS A 81 26.65 22.72 20.11
CA LYS A 81 27.54 22.29 21.20
C LYS A 81 28.17 20.97 20.85
N THR A 82 29.49 20.88 20.89
CA THR A 82 30.19 19.61 20.73
C THR A 82 31.34 19.51 21.74
N ASN A 83 31.53 18.30 22.24
CA ASN A 83 32.54 17.98 23.24
C ASN A 83 32.85 16.48 23.17
N ASP A 84 34.09 16.12 22.88
CA ASP A 84 34.63 14.76 22.92
C ASP A 84 33.68 13.67 22.38
N GLY A 85 33.27 13.82 21.12
CA GLY A 85 32.35 12.88 20.46
C GLY A 85 30.86 13.06 20.78
N GLN A 86 30.49 14.08 21.56
CA GLN A 86 29.10 14.51 21.73
C GLN A 86 28.83 15.69 20.82
N LEU A 87 27.69 15.69 20.12
CA LEU A 87 27.25 16.82 19.29
C LEU A 87 25.77 17.08 19.54
N GLN A 88 25.43 18.31 19.88
CA GLN A 88 24.04 18.79 19.97
C GLN A 88 23.84 20.02 19.10
N ILE A 89 22.77 20.03 18.35
CA ILE A 89 22.37 21.12 17.46
C ILE A 89 20.91 21.46 17.81
N ASN A 90 20.64 22.70 18.17
CA ASN A 90 19.29 23.20 18.43
C ASN A 90 18.78 24.00 17.23
N ASP A 91 17.47 23.92 16.98
CA ASP A 91 16.79 24.56 15.85
C ASP A 91 17.50 24.30 14.51
N PHE A 92 17.81 23.01 14.29
CA PHE A 92 18.45 22.55 13.06
C PHE A 92 17.54 22.78 11.85
N GLU A 93 18.07 23.38 10.80
CA GLU A 93 17.39 23.50 9.50
C GLU A 93 18.36 23.20 8.36
N LEU A 94 18.07 22.16 7.59
CA LEU A 94 18.61 21.91 6.26
C LEU A 94 17.61 22.43 5.22
N LYS A 95 17.99 23.45 4.46
CA LYS A 95 17.12 23.99 3.41
C LYS A 95 17.84 24.20 2.09
N SER A 96 17.07 24.20 1.00
CA SER A 96 17.58 24.56 -0.31
C SER A 96 17.80 26.07 -0.43
N ILE A 97 18.85 26.44 -1.14
CA ILE A 97 19.14 27.82 -1.58
C ILE A 97 18.25 28.20 -2.76
N LEU A 98 17.85 27.20 -3.57
CA LEU A 98 17.07 27.34 -4.77
C LEU A 98 15.59 27.02 -4.49
N ASP A 99 14.69 27.66 -5.19
CA ASP A 99 13.32 27.19 -5.28
C ASP A 99 13.24 25.87 -6.08
N PHE A 100 12.07 25.23 -6.05
CA PHE A 100 11.91 23.91 -6.69
C PHE A 100 12.10 23.98 -8.21
N LYS A 101 11.64 25.04 -8.89
CA LYS A 101 11.72 25.18 -10.35
C LYS A 101 13.16 25.36 -10.81
N ASP A 102 13.92 26.21 -10.13
CA ASP A 102 15.33 26.43 -10.41
C ASP A 102 16.16 25.19 -10.11
N TRP A 103 15.86 24.51 -9.00
CA TRP A 103 16.51 23.24 -8.67
C TRP A 103 16.19 22.16 -9.73
N GLU A 104 14.94 21.99 -10.13
CA GLU A 104 14.53 20.98 -11.12
C GLU A 104 15.22 21.18 -12.47
N LYS A 105 15.39 22.44 -12.88
CA LYS A 105 16.08 22.82 -14.12
C LYS A 105 17.59 22.52 -14.06
N ASN A 106 18.25 22.86 -12.96
CA ASN A 106 19.70 22.85 -12.86
C ASN A 106 20.28 21.51 -12.36
N PHE A 107 19.51 20.72 -11.63
CA PHE A 107 19.95 19.46 -10.98
C PHE A 107 19.19 18.23 -11.49
N THR A 108 19.20 17.99 -12.81
CA THR A 108 18.43 16.95 -13.51
C THR A 108 18.71 15.51 -13.07
N LYS A 109 19.84 15.26 -12.38
CA LYS A 109 20.23 13.95 -11.84
C LYS A 109 19.70 13.67 -10.43
N GLN A 110 19.12 14.65 -9.75
CA GLN A 110 18.57 14.52 -8.40
C GLN A 110 17.05 14.27 -8.48
N LYS A 111 16.57 13.32 -7.68
CA LYS A 111 15.15 12.93 -7.68
C LYS A 111 14.29 13.85 -6.83
N SER A 112 14.85 14.34 -5.73
CA SER A 112 14.08 15.00 -4.67
C SER A 112 14.83 16.21 -4.14
N LEU A 113 14.09 17.23 -3.79
CA LEU A 113 14.53 18.36 -3.01
C LEU A 113 14.08 18.16 -1.56
N TYR A 114 15.00 18.40 -0.61
CA TYR A 114 14.78 18.16 0.81
C TYR A 114 14.72 19.47 1.59
N HIS A 115 13.80 19.55 2.54
CA HIS A 115 13.79 20.55 3.59
C HIS A 115 13.55 19.82 4.91
N ILE A 116 14.50 19.92 5.84
CA ILE A 116 14.47 19.21 7.12
C ILE A 116 14.65 20.21 8.24
N ARG A 117 13.77 20.20 9.21
CA ARG A 117 13.88 20.96 10.45
C ARG A 117 13.87 20.00 11.62
N SER A 118 14.51 20.36 12.73
CA SER A 118 14.38 19.63 13.99
C SER A 118 14.67 20.59 15.15
N LYS A 119 13.82 20.56 16.16
CA LYS A 119 14.05 21.36 17.37
C LYS A 119 15.38 21.01 18.05
N LYS A 120 15.74 19.73 18.01
CA LYS A 120 17.02 19.26 18.54
C LYS A 120 17.51 18.05 17.75
N VAL A 121 18.79 18.09 17.37
CA VAL A 121 19.54 16.94 16.85
C VAL A 121 20.70 16.69 17.81
N ALA A 122 20.87 15.44 18.27
CA ALA A 122 21.94 15.07 19.16
C ALA A 122 22.60 13.76 18.73
N PHE A 123 23.93 13.75 18.73
CA PHE A 123 24.74 12.57 18.48
C PHE A 123 25.63 12.28 19.69
N SER A 124 25.83 11.00 19.98
CA SER A 124 26.75 10.59 21.03
C SER A 124 27.72 9.52 20.55
N ASN A 125 28.93 9.53 21.12
CA ASN A 125 30.05 8.67 20.75
C ASN A 125 30.32 8.69 19.24
N LEU A 126 30.49 9.90 18.71
CA LEU A 126 30.87 10.14 17.34
C LEU A 126 32.37 9.82 17.18
N ILE A 127 32.66 8.75 16.44
CA ILE A 127 34.02 8.29 16.19
C ILE A 127 34.22 8.31 14.68
N PHE A 128 35.19 9.11 14.24
CA PHE A 128 35.62 9.16 12.85
C PHE A 128 36.92 8.37 12.71
N ASP A 129 36.89 7.32 11.91
CA ASP A 129 38.05 6.50 11.57
C ASP A 129 38.19 6.41 10.05
N LYS A 130 39.17 7.11 9.51
CA LYS A 130 39.48 7.19 8.05
C LYS A 130 38.27 7.59 7.21
N THR A 131 37.57 6.60 6.64
CA THR A 131 36.35 6.79 5.84
C THR A 131 35.08 6.33 6.55
N LYS A 132 35.20 5.92 7.83
CA LYS A 132 34.09 5.39 8.62
C LYS A 132 33.67 6.39 9.68
N LEU A 133 32.38 6.66 9.74
CA LEU A 133 31.75 7.44 10.78
C LEU A 133 30.81 6.55 11.60
N ASN A 134 31.20 6.28 12.83
CA ASN A 134 30.46 5.46 13.78
C ASN A 134 29.79 6.34 14.83
N LEU A 135 28.49 6.16 15.01
CA LEU A 135 27.70 6.86 16.03
C LEU A 135 26.98 5.84 16.91
N LYS A 136 27.08 6.02 18.23
CA LYS A 136 26.33 5.17 19.15
C LYS A 136 24.85 5.53 19.13
N ASN A 137 24.52 6.82 19.30
CA ASN A 137 23.14 7.27 19.27
C ASN A 137 22.98 8.51 18.40
N ALA A 138 21.89 8.56 17.65
CA ALA A 138 21.39 9.73 16.95
C ALA A 138 19.95 9.99 17.42
N GLN A 139 19.70 11.17 17.99
CA GLN A 139 18.38 11.59 18.45
C GLN A 139 17.87 12.79 17.64
N PHE A 140 16.61 12.74 17.26
CA PHE A 140 15.89 13.81 16.59
C PHE A 140 14.60 14.13 17.36
N LEU A 141 14.47 15.35 17.83
CA LEU A 141 13.27 15.83 18.54
C LEU A 141 12.49 16.78 17.64
N ASP A 142 11.18 16.52 17.50
CA ASP A 142 10.26 17.28 16.64
C ASP A 142 10.81 17.49 15.20
N PRO A 143 11.34 16.46 14.52
CA PRO A 143 11.82 16.66 13.17
C PRO A 143 10.65 16.79 12.18
N GLU A 144 10.78 17.72 11.24
CA GLU A 144 9.88 17.89 10.10
C GLU A 144 10.65 17.59 8.82
N PHE A 145 10.21 16.57 8.08
CA PHE A 145 10.79 16.19 6.79
C PHE A 145 9.81 16.60 5.68
N VAL A 146 10.25 17.48 4.80
CA VAL A 146 9.54 17.82 3.56
C VAL A 146 10.40 17.38 2.39
N ILE A 147 9.86 16.49 1.54
CA ILE A 147 10.54 15.93 0.40
C ILE A 147 9.72 16.24 -0.85
N GLN A 148 10.22 17.11 -1.73
CA GLN A 148 9.52 17.41 -2.99
C GLN A 148 10.16 16.65 -4.15
N ASN A 149 9.37 15.81 -4.81
CA ASN A 149 9.80 14.96 -5.92
C ASN A 149 9.50 15.60 -7.26
N ARG A 150 10.40 15.42 -8.25
CA ARG A 150 10.11 15.74 -9.64
C ARG A 150 9.25 14.65 -10.29
N ASP A 151 8.48 15.01 -11.31
CA ASP A 151 7.63 14.07 -12.07
C ASP A 151 8.41 13.28 -13.13
N GLN A 152 9.56 13.80 -13.58
CA GLN A 152 10.33 13.18 -14.66
C GLN A 152 11.27 12.07 -14.16
N ASN A 153 11.44 11.06 -15.00
CA ASN A 153 12.42 9.99 -14.75
C ASN A 153 13.85 10.54 -14.79
N ILE A 154 14.64 10.16 -13.80
CA ILE A 154 16.04 10.58 -13.67
C ILE A 154 16.87 9.95 -14.79
N ILE A 155 17.71 10.75 -15.45
CA ILE A 155 18.77 10.23 -16.31
C ILE A 155 19.81 9.58 -15.40
N LYS A 156 19.85 8.25 -15.39
CA LYS A 156 20.85 7.51 -14.59
C LYS A 156 22.24 7.92 -15.00
N SER A 157 22.99 8.53 -14.10
CA SER A 157 24.41 8.79 -14.28
C SER A 157 25.18 7.47 -14.21
N LYS A 158 26.01 7.18 -15.20
CA LYS A 158 27.05 6.17 -15.06
C LYS A 158 28.06 6.69 -14.02
N ASN A 159 28.23 5.90 -12.95
CA ASN A 159 29.26 5.95 -11.91
C ASN A 159 30.01 7.27 -11.71
N SER A 160 29.74 7.94 -10.61
CA SER A 160 30.74 8.86 -10.02
C SER A 160 31.59 8.04 -9.04
N ASN A 161 32.90 7.95 -9.27
CA ASN A 161 33.92 7.44 -8.33
C ASN A 161 34.05 8.40 -7.11
N LYS A 162 32.97 8.67 -6.37
CA LYS A 162 33.05 9.37 -5.09
C LYS A 162 33.38 8.33 -4.03
N LYS A 163 34.47 8.53 -3.27
CA LYS A 163 34.73 7.77 -2.05
C LYS A 163 33.47 7.89 -1.18
N GLN A 164 32.83 6.79 -0.90
CA GLN A 164 31.67 6.72 -0.03
C GLN A 164 32.18 6.70 1.42
N ILE A 165 31.55 7.48 2.30
CA ILE A 165 31.79 7.40 3.73
C ILE A 165 30.89 6.30 4.26
N ASP A 166 31.47 5.31 4.92
CA ASP A 166 30.72 4.29 5.64
C ASP A 166 30.12 4.90 6.90
N LEU A 167 28.83 4.70 7.10
CA LEU A 167 28.10 5.23 8.25
C LEU A 167 27.52 4.07 9.06
N SER A 168 27.66 4.11 10.37
CA SER A 168 26.99 3.18 11.28
C SER A 168 26.35 3.90 12.45
N PHE A 169 25.14 3.47 12.82
CA PHE A 169 24.41 3.94 13.99
C PHE A 169 23.97 2.74 14.81
N ALA A 170 24.40 2.67 16.07
CA ALA A 170 23.88 1.63 16.96
C ALA A 170 22.41 1.88 17.31
N ASN A 171 21.99 3.16 17.41
CA ASN A 171 20.60 3.53 17.65
C ASN A 171 20.24 4.88 17.01
N ILE A 172 19.13 4.93 16.31
CA ILE A 172 18.49 6.15 15.82
C ILE A 172 17.14 6.28 16.53
N ASP A 173 16.90 7.40 17.22
CA ASP A 173 15.66 7.70 17.92
C ASP A 173 15.04 9.00 17.39
N ILE A 174 13.83 8.90 16.87
CA ILE A 174 13.03 10.02 16.36
C ILE A 174 11.80 10.15 17.27
N LYS A 175 11.56 11.34 17.78
CA LYS A 175 10.40 11.68 18.62
C LYS A 175 9.57 12.78 17.98
N ASN A 176 8.27 12.52 17.88
CA ASN A 176 7.27 13.46 17.35
C ASN A 176 7.62 14.00 15.95
N GLY A 177 8.14 13.13 15.07
CA GLY A 177 8.49 13.46 13.71
C GLY A 177 7.24 13.75 12.84
N LYS A 178 7.41 14.57 11.79
CA LYS A 178 6.43 14.79 10.73
C LYS A 178 7.07 14.49 9.38
N LEU A 179 6.29 13.94 8.44
CA LEU A 179 6.77 13.66 7.09
C LEU A 179 5.72 14.13 6.07
N ASP A 180 6.14 14.98 5.13
CA ASP A 180 5.39 15.34 3.95
C ASP A 180 6.21 15.03 2.69
N ILE A 181 5.65 14.23 1.79
CA ILE A 181 6.20 14.01 0.45
C ILE A 181 5.28 14.70 -0.55
N LEU A 182 5.85 15.64 -1.31
CA LEU A 182 5.16 16.46 -2.29
C LEU A 182 5.48 16.00 -3.71
N ARG A 183 4.54 16.19 -4.62
CA ARG A 183 4.76 16.13 -6.08
C ARG A 183 5.47 17.40 -6.57
N ALA A 184 5.85 17.41 -7.84
CA ALA A 184 6.44 18.59 -8.49
C ALA A 184 5.58 19.85 -8.38
N ASN A 185 4.25 19.69 -8.44
CA ASN A 185 3.28 20.79 -8.32
C ASN A 185 3.04 21.27 -6.86
N GLY A 186 3.75 20.69 -5.88
CA GLY A 186 3.59 21.02 -4.46
C GLY A 186 2.46 20.32 -3.73
N GLU A 187 1.63 19.51 -4.42
CA GLU A 187 0.57 18.75 -3.77
C GLU A 187 1.13 17.57 -2.95
N LYS A 188 0.51 17.29 -1.80
CA LYS A 188 0.90 16.16 -0.97
C LYS A 188 0.59 14.83 -1.66
N SER A 189 1.61 14.01 -1.85
CA SER A 189 1.46 12.61 -2.29
C SER A 189 1.44 11.63 -1.12
N LEU A 190 2.16 11.93 -0.04
CA LEU A 190 2.17 11.16 1.20
C LEU A 190 2.36 12.11 2.38
N SER A 191 1.68 11.85 3.49
CA SER A 191 1.98 12.53 4.74
C SER A 191 1.81 11.63 5.95
N LEU A 192 2.56 11.92 7.00
CA LEU A 192 2.44 11.33 8.33
C LEU A 192 2.52 12.48 9.34
N ALA A 193 1.38 12.81 9.96
CA ALA A 193 1.26 14.02 10.77
C ALA A 193 2.07 13.97 12.06
N SER A 194 2.25 12.77 12.64
CA SER A 194 3.19 12.55 13.73
C SER A 194 3.69 11.10 13.71
N PHE A 195 4.97 10.90 14.05
CA PHE A 195 5.52 9.58 14.22
C PHE A 195 6.69 9.57 15.22
N ASP A 196 6.85 8.45 15.91
CA ASP A 196 8.05 8.07 16.61
C ASP A 196 8.70 6.91 15.88
N ALA A 197 10.03 6.91 15.80
CA ALA A 197 10.79 5.80 15.23
C ALA A 197 12.04 5.52 16.08
N ASN A 198 12.27 4.25 16.35
CA ASN A 198 13.52 3.77 16.92
C ASN A 198 14.06 2.68 15.98
N VAL A 199 15.29 2.85 15.51
CA VAL A 199 15.95 1.91 14.59
C VAL A 199 17.34 1.58 15.10
N LYS A 200 17.68 0.28 15.14
CA LYS A 200 18.93 -0.20 15.71
C LYS A 200 19.85 -0.83 14.67
N ASP A 201 21.14 -0.68 14.92
CA ASP A 201 22.23 -1.27 14.12
C ASP A 201 22.09 -0.94 12.61
N VAL A 202 21.94 0.35 12.32
CA VAL A 202 21.89 0.84 10.93
C VAL A 202 23.31 0.90 10.37
N VAL A 203 23.51 0.28 9.20
CA VAL A 203 24.79 0.28 8.47
C VAL A 203 24.57 0.73 7.03
N MET A 204 25.36 1.69 6.59
CA MET A 204 25.43 2.21 5.23
C MET A 204 26.89 2.15 4.78
N ASP A 205 27.21 1.29 3.83
CA ASP A 205 28.56 1.08 3.31
C ASP A 205 28.55 0.83 1.78
N GLU A 206 29.70 0.52 1.22
CA GLU A 206 29.80 0.25 -0.22
C GLU A 206 28.96 -0.96 -0.66
N GLU A 207 28.81 -1.97 0.19
CA GLU A 207 28.03 -3.16 -0.12
C GLU A 207 26.54 -2.85 -0.12
N THR A 208 26.03 -2.22 0.94
CA THR A 208 24.62 -1.84 1.07
C THR A 208 24.20 -0.84 0.01
N SER A 209 25.11 0.02 -0.45
CA SER A 209 24.83 1.03 -1.49
C SER A 209 24.39 0.44 -2.84
N LYS A 210 24.72 -0.83 -3.10
CA LYS A 210 24.36 -1.58 -4.32
C LYS A 210 22.92 -2.12 -4.26
N ASN A 211 22.33 -2.17 -3.08
CA ASN A 211 20.97 -2.64 -2.84
C ASN A 211 19.94 -1.55 -3.17
N LYS A 212 18.69 -1.95 -3.39
CA LYS A 212 17.58 -0.98 -3.55
C LYS A 212 17.32 -0.19 -2.28
N LEU A 213 17.51 -0.82 -1.12
CA LEU A 213 17.57 -0.18 0.18
C LEU A 213 19.05 0.00 0.54
N PRO A 214 19.63 1.21 0.47
CA PRO A 214 21.07 1.43 0.57
C PRO A 214 21.59 1.39 2.01
N PHE A 215 20.93 0.68 2.90
CA PHE A 215 21.29 0.46 4.29
C PHE A 215 20.70 -0.86 4.81
N THR A 216 21.30 -1.40 5.85
CA THR A 216 20.77 -2.51 6.64
C THR A 216 20.43 -2.04 8.06
N PHE A 217 19.61 -2.78 8.77
CA PHE A 217 19.26 -2.57 10.18
C PHE A 217 18.84 -3.91 10.81
N LYS A 218 18.91 -4.01 12.13
CA LYS A 218 18.53 -5.25 12.83
C LYS A 218 17.14 -5.21 13.46
N ASP A 219 16.79 -4.08 14.05
CA ASP A 219 15.54 -3.94 14.79
C ASP A 219 14.94 -2.55 14.57
N TYR A 220 13.62 -2.45 14.61
CA TYR A 220 12.95 -1.17 14.48
C TYR A 220 11.56 -1.19 15.12
N LYS A 221 11.14 -0.03 15.59
CA LYS A 221 9.77 0.25 15.99
C LYS A 221 9.37 1.61 15.45
N ILE A 222 8.31 1.64 14.67
CA ILE A 222 7.74 2.86 14.13
C ILE A 222 6.28 2.93 14.57
N THR A 223 5.90 4.04 15.18
CA THR A 223 4.50 4.36 15.51
C THR A 223 4.14 5.67 14.84
N GLY A 224 2.95 5.76 14.26
CA GLY A 224 2.55 6.97 13.56
C GLY A 224 1.04 7.19 13.62
N ASN A 225 0.64 8.45 13.45
CA ASN A 225 -0.75 8.86 13.45
C ASN A 225 -1.06 9.75 12.24
N THR A 226 -2.30 9.63 11.76
CA THR A 226 -2.82 10.43 10.65
C THR A 226 -1.95 10.30 9.40
N PHE A 227 -1.89 9.09 8.88
CA PHE A 227 -1.25 8.81 7.60
C PHE A 227 -2.20 9.12 6.44
N PHE A 228 -1.66 9.72 5.39
CA PHE A 228 -2.33 10.01 4.13
C PHE A 228 -1.44 9.58 2.97
N TYR A 229 -2.04 8.98 1.94
CA TYR A 229 -1.38 8.64 0.68
C TYR A 229 -2.31 8.87 -0.50
N ASP A 230 -1.91 9.75 -1.41
CA ASP A 230 -2.59 9.98 -2.69
C ASP A 230 -2.07 8.98 -3.73
N THR A 231 -2.88 7.97 -4.08
CA THR A 231 -2.50 6.92 -5.01
C THR A 231 -2.47 7.38 -6.48
N GLY A 232 -2.84 8.63 -6.75
CA GLY A 232 -2.90 9.21 -8.09
C GLY A 232 -4.29 9.72 -8.46
N LYS A 233 -4.78 9.42 -9.67
CA LYS A 233 -5.97 10.06 -10.24
C LYS A 233 -7.26 9.73 -9.49
N TYR A 234 -7.43 8.49 -9.02
CA TYR A 234 -8.74 7.99 -8.63
C TYR A 234 -8.96 7.83 -7.13
N TYR A 235 -7.91 7.55 -6.35
CA TYR A 235 -8.05 7.18 -4.94
C TYR A 235 -7.10 7.93 -4.02
N GLN A 236 -7.48 8.00 -2.76
CA GLN A 236 -6.61 8.33 -1.65
C GLN A 236 -6.78 7.31 -0.52
N MET A 237 -5.71 7.11 0.25
CA MET A 237 -5.69 6.20 1.40
C MET A 237 -5.39 6.97 2.68
N THR A 238 -6.02 6.58 3.78
CA THR A 238 -5.76 7.13 5.10
C THR A 238 -5.72 6.05 6.16
N LEU A 239 -4.96 6.30 7.23
CA LEU A 239 -4.93 5.51 8.46
C LEU A 239 -5.01 6.48 9.64
N SER A 240 -5.73 6.12 10.69
CA SER A 240 -5.70 6.91 11.94
C SER A 240 -4.42 6.66 12.72
N SER A 241 -3.94 5.43 12.76
CA SER A 241 -2.65 5.08 13.38
C SER A 241 -2.01 3.85 12.73
N LEU A 242 -0.70 3.78 12.85
CA LEU A 242 0.11 2.63 12.45
C LEU A 242 1.13 2.28 13.52
N VAL A 243 1.41 0.99 13.65
CA VAL A 243 2.54 0.45 14.42
C VAL A 243 3.24 -0.58 13.55
N VAL A 244 4.54 -0.44 13.38
CA VAL A 244 5.37 -1.33 12.57
C VAL A 244 6.57 -1.77 13.40
N VAL A 245 6.74 -3.07 13.54
CA VAL A 245 7.89 -3.72 14.16
C VAL A 245 8.35 -4.89 13.26
N PRO A 246 9.52 -5.49 13.45
CA PRO A 246 10.08 -6.45 12.49
C PRO A 246 9.13 -7.57 12.04
N GLN A 247 8.34 -8.13 12.93
CA GLN A 247 7.46 -9.26 12.63
C GLN A 247 5.97 -8.93 12.68
N SER A 248 5.60 -7.66 12.85
CA SER A 248 4.20 -7.29 12.99
C SER A 248 3.90 -5.90 12.46
N LEU A 249 2.70 -5.75 11.92
CA LEU A 249 2.16 -4.48 11.44
C LEU A 249 0.71 -4.36 11.90
N ASP A 250 0.37 -3.22 12.52
CA ASP A 250 -0.98 -2.85 12.91
C ASP A 250 -1.38 -1.53 12.26
N PHE A 251 -2.48 -1.53 11.51
CA PHE A 251 -3.14 -0.33 10.98
C PHE A 251 -4.54 -0.20 11.57
N LYS A 252 -4.92 1.01 11.98
CA LYS A 252 -6.29 1.32 12.45
C LYS A 252 -6.98 2.29 11.53
N SER A 253 -8.28 2.12 11.39
CA SER A 253 -9.17 2.99 10.61
C SER A 253 -8.67 3.21 9.18
N PHE A 254 -8.26 2.13 8.53
CA PHE A 254 -7.88 2.17 7.11
C PHE A 254 -9.07 2.60 6.26
N LYS A 255 -8.82 3.51 5.31
CA LYS A 255 -9.77 3.90 4.27
C LYS A 255 -9.04 4.03 2.94
N MET A 256 -9.62 3.48 1.89
CA MET A 256 -9.31 3.76 0.50
C MET A 256 -10.58 4.31 -0.13
N ILE A 257 -10.60 5.60 -0.38
CA ILE A 257 -11.79 6.31 -0.86
C ILE A 257 -11.56 6.94 -2.24
N PRO A 258 -12.59 6.97 -3.11
CA PRO A 258 -12.48 7.63 -4.39
C PRO A 258 -12.36 9.16 -4.21
N LYS A 259 -11.55 9.79 -5.06
CA LYS A 259 -11.36 11.25 -5.10
C LYS A 259 -12.48 11.98 -5.85
N MET A 260 -13.35 11.24 -6.52
CA MET A 260 -14.45 11.77 -7.32
C MET A 260 -15.74 11.00 -7.08
N SER A 261 -16.87 11.65 -7.33
CA SER A 261 -18.18 11.03 -7.26
C SER A 261 -18.34 9.92 -8.31
N ARG A 262 -19.33 9.04 -8.14
CA ARG A 262 -19.64 7.98 -9.14
C ARG A 262 -19.91 8.57 -10.53
N ALA A 263 -20.69 9.65 -10.61
CA ALA A 263 -21.00 10.31 -11.87
C ALA A 263 -19.77 10.90 -12.57
N GLU A 264 -18.85 11.49 -11.81
CA GLU A 264 -17.58 11.99 -12.35
C GLU A 264 -16.67 10.85 -12.78
N PHE A 265 -16.59 9.77 -11.98
CA PHE A 265 -15.81 8.58 -12.32
C PHE A 265 -16.27 8.00 -13.66
N VAL A 266 -17.57 7.76 -13.84
CA VAL A 266 -18.16 7.22 -15.07
C VAL A 266 -17.87 8.09 -16.29
N ARG A 267 -17.86 9.42 -16.13
CA ARG A 267 -17.49 10.35 -17.22
C ARG A 267 -16.00 10.39 -17.52
N THR A 268 -15.17 10.03 -16.53
CA THR A 268 -13.70 10.17 -16.60
C THR A 268 -13.01 8.94 -17.13
N ILE A 269 -13.58 7.75 -16.92
CA ILE A 269 -12.99 6.49 -17.36
C ILE A 269 -13.26 6.27 -18.86
N PRO A 270 -12.26 5.83 -19.65
CA PRO A 270 -12.43 5.61 -21.08
C PRO A 270 -13.22 4.32 -21.40
N MET A 271 -13.24 3.36 -20.49
CA MET A 271 -13.88 2.04 -20.59
C MET A 271 -14.43 1.64 -19.23
N GLU A 272 -15.37 0.67 -19.20
CA GLU A 272 -15.94 0.19 -17.94
C GLU A 272 -14.86 -0.29 -16.96
N ASP A 273 -14.94 0.18 -15.72
CA ASP A 273 -14.07 -0.22 -14.61
C ASP A 273 -14.83 -0.11 -13.28
N ASP A 274 -14.26 -0.70 -12.25
CA ASP A 274 -14.82 -0.68 -10.90
C ASP A 274 -14.34 0.54 -10.10
N GLN A 275 -15.27 1.22 -9.43
CA GLN A 275 -14.94 2.19 -8.39
C GLN A 275 -15.04 1.52 -7.02
N PHE A 276 -13.97 1.59 -6.25
CA PHE A 276 -13.85 1.00 -4.92
C PHE A 276 -13.98 2.07 -3.82
N ASN A 277 -14.76 1.77 -2.79
CA ASN A 277 -14.75 2.50 -1.53
C ASN A 277 -14.60 1.46 -0.42
N ILE A 278 -13.44 1.41 0.22
CA ILE A 278 -13.06 0.34 1.14
C ILE A 278 -12.58 0.95 2.46
N SER A 279 -13.08 0.43 3.57
CA SER A 279 -12.54 0.74 4.89
C SER A 279 -12.34 -0.54 5.70
N ALA A 280 -11.47 -0.48 6.71
CA ALA A 280 -11.28 -1.53 7.70
C ALA A 280 -11.01 -0.91 9.08
N SER A 281 -11.61 -1.44 10.11
CA SER A 281 -11.38 -0.94 11.48
C SER A 281 -9.96 -1.23 11.94
N LYS A 282 -9.45 -2.42 11.63
CA LYS A 282 -8.09 -2.86 11.94
C LYS A 282 -7.57 -3.78 10.84
N ILE A 283 -6.29 -3.62 10.49
CA ILE A 283 -5.50 -4.56 9.69
C ILE A 283 -4.31 -4.97 10.55
N HIS A 284 -4.17 -6.27 10.81
CA HIS A 284 -3.08 -6.83 11.59
C HIS A 284 -2.34 -7.89 10.79
N LEU A 285 -1.04 -7.69 10.59
CA LEU A 285 -0.14 -8.68 10.02
C LEU A 285 0.81 -9.18 11.11
N SER A 286 1.08 -10.49 11.14
CA SER A 286 2.02 -11.10 12.09
C SER A 286 2.83 -12.23 11.44
N GLY A 287 4.00 -12.51 12.02
CA GLY A 287 4.96 -13.42 11.43
C GLY A 287 5.45 -12.92 10.08
N ILE A 288 5.75 -11.60 10.00
CA ILE A 288 6.27 -10.98 8.78
C ILE A 288 7.75 -11.33 8.68
N ASP A 289 8.14 -11.95 7.57
CA ASP A 289 9.50 -12.16 7.13
C ASP A 289 9.66 -11.53 5.74
N TRP A 290 10.61 -10.63 5.59
CA TRP A 290 10.82 -9.94 4.34
C TRP A 290 12.28 -9.61 4.08
N THR A 291 12.66 -9.63 2.80
CA THR A 291 13.94 -9.14 2.32
C THR A 291 13.75 -8.23 1.12
N PHE A 292 14.64 -7.29 0.92
CA PHE A 292 14.58 -6.32 -0.18
C PHE A 292 15.96 -6.01 -0.74
N GLU A 293 16.72 -7.04 -1.07
CA GLU A 293 18.05 -6.87 -1.70
C GLU A 293 17.93 -6.46 -3.17
N LYS A 294 17.43 -7.36 -4.02
CA LYS A 294 17.22 -7.13 -5.47
C LYS A 294 15.75 -6.89 -5.78
N GLU A 295 14.88 -7.69 -5.19
CA GLU A 295 13.43 -7.60 -5.25
C GLU A 295 12.85 -7.90 -3.87
N LEU A 296 11.60 -7.50 -3.65
CA LEU A 296 10.88 -7.83 -2.42
C LEU A 296 10.63 -9.35 -2.38
N ASP A 297 11.00 -10.02 -1.29
CA ASP A 297 10.48 -11.34 -0.89
C ASP A 297 9.67 -11.11 0.39
N LEU A 298 8.40 -11.48 0.39
CA LEU A 298 7.49 -11.24 1.51
C LEU A 298 6.74 -12.50 1.90
N HIS A 299 6.94 -12.92 3.15
CA HIS A 299 6.17 -13.97 3.79
C HIS A 299 5.44 -13.41 5.02
N VAL A 300 4.15 -13.71 5.15
CA VAL A 300 3.30 -13.30 6.27
C VAL A 300 2.57 -14.54 6.79
N THR A 301 2.79 -14.90 8.05
CA THR A 301 2.12 -16.05 8.66
C THR A 301 0.61 -15.80 8.83
N SER A 302 0.23 -14.59 9.26
CA SER A 302 -1.18 -14.25 9.45
C SER A 302 -1.46 -12.80 9.04
N ALA A 303 -2.49 -12.62 8.22
CA ALA A 303 -3.07 -11.34 7.85
C ALA A 303 -4.54 -11.34 8.26
N LYS A 304 -4.91 -10.47 9.22
CA LYS A 304 -6.27 -10.34 9.72
C LYS A 304 -6.82 -8.95 9.47
N LEU A 305 -7.98 -8.87 8.84
CA LEU A 305 -8.70 -7.64 8.55
C LEU A 305 -10.05 -7.68 9.29
N ASP A 306 -10.26 -6.75 10.20
CA ASP A 306 -11.47 -6.67 11.01
C ASP A 306 -12.42 -5.59 10.46
N LYS A 307 -13.70 -5.94 10.35
CA LYS A 307 -14.80 -5.05 9.94
C LYS A 307 -14.47 -4.29 8.67
N VAL A 308 -14.09 -5.03 7.63
CA VAL A 308 -13.96 -4.45 6.30
C VAL A 308 -15.35 -4.05 5.79
N ASP A 309 -15.53 -2.79 5.41
CA ASP A 309 -16.69 -2.32 4.64
C ASP A 309 -16.20 -2.00 3.23
N ALA A 310 -16.59 -2.82 2.28
CA ALA A 310 -16.18 -2.70 0.89
C ALA A 310 -17.41 -2.47 0.00
N ASN A 311 -17.45 -1.31 -0.64
CA ASN A 311 -18.41 -1.01 -1.70
C ASN A 311 -17.71 -1.01 -3.05
N ILE A 312 -18.18 -1.85 -3.97
CA ILE A 312 -17.70 -1.96 -5.34
C ILE A 312 -18.83 -1.50 -6.25
N PHE A 313 -18.62 -0.41 -6.96
CA PHE A 313 -19.58 0.12 -7.92
C PHE A 313 -19.03 -0.02 -9.34
N ARG A 314 -19.85 -0.61 -10.24
CA ARG A 314 -19.58 -0.71 -11.66
C ARG A 314 -20.65 0.00 -12.46
N SER A 315 -20.24 0.76 -13.46
CA SER A 315 -21.15 1.27 -14.48
C SER A 315 -20.88 0.64 -15.85
N LYS A 316 -21.94 0.19 -16.52
CA LYS A 316 -21.91 -0.29 -17.91
C LYS A 316 -22.30 0.79 -18.92
N ILE A 317 -22.32 2.05 -18.51
CA ILE A 317 -22.52 3.20 -19.39
C ILE A 317 -21.29 3.46 -20.27
N PRO A 318 -20.04 3.44 -19.74
CA PRO A 318 -18.84 3.51 -20.57
C PRO A 318 -18.71 2.29 -21.50
N LYS A 319 -17.88 2.42 -22.52
CA LYS A 319 -17.59 1.33 -23.45
C LYS A 319 -17.06 0.10 -22.73
N ASP A 320 -17.43 -1.09 -23.21
CA ASP A 320 -16.88 -2.35 -22.72
C ASP A 320 -15.35 -2.35 -22.77
N ASN A 321 -14.73 -2.91 -21.74
CA ASN A 321 -13.28 -3.07 -21.68
C ASN A 321 -12.89 -4.43 -22.28
N PRO A 322 -12.29 -4.48 -23.48
CA PRO A 322 -11.97 -5.72 -24.18
C PRO A 322 -10.78 -6.47 -23.59
N LYS A 323 -10.14 -5.91 -22.56
CA LYS A 323 -8.99 -6.54 -21.92
C LYS A 323 -9.41 -7.81 -21.18
N GLU A 324 -8.67 -8.91 -21.40
CA GLU A 324 -8.87 -10.15 -20.68
C GLU A 324 -8.85 -9.91 -19.15
N LYS A 325 -9.87 -10.38 -18.46
CA LYS A 325 -9.96 -10.40 -17.00
C LYS A 325 -9.42 -11.74 -16.49
N LEU A 326 -8.24 -11.72 -15.91
CA LEU A 326 -7.54 -12.93 -15.46
C LEU A 326 -8.27 -13.62 -14.30
N LEU A 327 -8.17 -14.95 -14.23
CA LEU A 327 -8.56 -15.71 -13.03
C LEU A 327 -7.56 -15.45 -11.88
N TYR A 328 -8.00 -15.61 -10.64
CA TYR A 328 -7.20 -15.21 -9.46
C TYR A 328 -5.89 -15.98 -9.32
N SER A 329 -5.84 -17.27 -9.70
CA SER A 329 -4.59 -18.03 -9.80
C SER A 329 -3.56 -17.35 -10.71
N LYS A 330 -3.97 -16.89 -11.90
CA LYS A 330 -3.12 -16.17 -12.85
C LYS A 330 -2.77 -14.76 -12.37
N VAL A 331 -3.69 -14.07 -11.68
CA VAL A 331 -3.41 -12.76 -11.06
C VAL A 331 -2.29 -12.88 -10.03
N LEU A 332 -2.36 -13.89 -9.14
CA LEU A 332 -1.34 -14.16 -8.14
C LEU A 332 0.02 -14.50 -8.77
N ARG A 333 0.05 -15.38 -9.78
CA ARG A 333 1.29 -15.69 -10.52
C ARG A 333 1.93 -14.49 -11.19
N ASN A 334 1.14 -13.49 -11.57
CA ASN A 334 1.63 -12.25 -12.22
C ASN A 334 2.24 -11.24 -11.24
N ILE A 335 2.12 -11.44 -9.93
CA ILE A 335 2.86 -10.66 -8.93
C ILE A 335 4.35 -10.81 -9.23
N LYS A 336 5.10 -9.71 -9.25
CA LYS A 336 6.49 -9.69 -9.74
C LYS A 336 7.52 -10.22 -8.73
N PHE A 337 7.13 -10.39 -7.48
CA PHE A 337 8.00 -10.81 -6.38
C PHE A 337 7.44 -12.04 -5.66
N PRO A 338 8.26 -12.81 -4.94
CA PRO A 338 7.81 -13.86 -4.04
C PRO A 338 6.89 -13.29 -2.96
N LEU A 339 5.65 -13.76 -2.95
CA LEU A 339 4.64 -13.43 -1.94
C LEU A 339 4.05 -14.72 -1.38
N VAL A 340 4.02 -14.84 -0.06
CA VAL A 340 3.34 -15.93 0.67
C VAL A 340 2.58 -15.33 1.83
N ILE A 341 1.29 -15.69 1.97
CA ILE A 341 0.46 -15.40 3.14
C ILE A 341 -0.18 -16.72 3.56
N ASP A 342 0.26 -17.28 4.70
CA ASP A 342 -0.21 -18.60 5.12
C ASP A 342 -1.69 -18.58 5.49
N ASN A 343 -2.14 -17.54 6.21
CA ASN A 343 -3.53 -17.34 6.60
C ASN A 343 -3.96 -15.89 6.39
N LEU A 344 -4.94 -15.67 5.52
CA LEU A 344 -5.62 -14.38 5.35
C LEU A 344 -7.07 -14.52 5.85
N SER A 345 -7.49 -13.65 6.76
CA SER A 345 -8.86 -13.66 7.29
C SER A 345 -9.51 -12.27 7.24
N LEU A 346 -10.76 -12.24 6.81
CA LEU A 346 -11.69 -11.14 7.02
C LEU A 346 -12.67 -11.54 8.09
N VAL A 347 -12.94 -10.64 9.06
CA VAL A 347 -13.81 -10.93 10.20
C VAL A 347 -14.90 -9.89 10.30
N ASP A 348 -16.13 -10.32 10.44
CA ASP A 348 -17.35 -9.51 10.62
C ASP A 348 -17.42 -8.33 9.66
N SER A 349 -17.24 -8.61 8.38
CA SER A 349 -17.10 -7.64 7.31
C SER A 349 -18.42 -7.45 6.54
N LYS A 350 -18.43 -6.44 5.67
CA LYS A 350 -19.54 -6.17 4.75
C LYS A 350 -19.00 -5.96 3.34
N LEU A 351 -19.62 -6.60 2.37
CA LEU A 351 -19.35 -6.40 0.95
C LEU A 351 -20.64 -5.97 0.24
N VAL A 352 -20.58 -4.88 -0.47
CA VAL A 352 -21.66 -4.37 -1.32
C VAL A 352 -21.16 -4.29 -2.75
N TYR A 353 -21.88 -4.92 -3.67
CA TYR A 353 -21.65 -4.78 -5.10
C TYR A 353 -22.84 -4.07 -5.73
N GLU A 354 -22.56 -3.02 -6.49
CA GLU A 354 -23.56 -2.22 -7.20
C GLU A 354 -23.19 -2.13 -8.67
N GLU A 355 -24.16 -2.39 -9.55
CA GLU A 355 -23.96 -2.29 -11.00
C GLU A 355 -25.11 -1.52 -11.64
N ASP A 356 -24.79 -0.48 -12.40
CA ASP A 356 -25.76 0.22 -13.23
C ASP A 356 -25.52 -0.07 -14.73
N LYS A 357 -26.54 0.23 -15.54
CA LYS A 357 -26.49 0.10 -17.00
C LYS A 357 -27.36 1.18 -17.64
N PRO A 358 -27.17 1.44 -18.95
CA PRO A 358 -28.08 2.31 -19.69
C PRO A 358 -29.53 1.87 -19.49
N ASP A 359 -30.44 2.84 -19.35
CA ASP A 359 -31.90 2.63 -19.19
C ASP A 359 -32.31 1.89 -17.90
N ALA A 360 -31.44 1.75 -16.91
CA ALA A 360 -31.81 1.24 -15.59
C ALA A 360 -32.34 2.34 -14.68
N ASN A 361 -33.24 1.98 -13.77
CA ASN A 361 -33.75 2.88 -12.72
C ASN A 361 -32.81 2.86 -11.48
N GLY A 362 -31.52 3.19 -11.69
CA GLY A 362 -30.46 3.13 -10.69
C GLY A 362 -29.71 1.78 -10.68
N PRO A 363 -28.64 1.67 -9.86
CA PRO A 363 -27.84 0.45 -9.80
C PRO A 363 -28.59 -0.70 -9.11
N GLY A 364 -28.42 -1.89 -9.67
CA GLY A 364 -28.76 -3.12 -8.97
C GLY A 364 -27.75 -3.37 -7.85
N LYS A 365 -28.22 -3.78 -6.66
CA LYS A 365 -27.42 -3.89 -5.45
C LYS A 365 -27.46 -5.30 -4.85
N VAL A 366 -26.29 -5.88 -4.57
CA VAL A 366 -26.12 -7.14 -3.83
C VAL A 366 -25.33 -6.86 -2.56
N VAL A 367 -25.77 -7.41 -1.44
CA VAL A 367 -25.19 -7.17 -0.11
C VAL A 367 -24.82 -8.48 0.56
N PHE A 368 -23.64 -8.51 1.17
CA PHE A 368 -23.16 -9.60 2.01
C PHE A 368 -22.73 -9.00 3.36
N THR A 369 -23.41 -9.36 4.44
CA THR A 369 -23.09 -8.91 5.79
C THR A 369 -22.60 -10.06 6.67
N HIS A 370 -22.06 -9.75 7.83
CA HIS A 370 -21.37 -10.72 8.67
C HIS A 370 -20.40 -11.58 7.87
N PHE A 371 -19.72 -10.93 6.90
CA PHE A 371 -18.86 -11.58 5.94
C PHE A 371 -17.55 -11.99 6.61
N ASN A 372 -17.38 -13.30 6.77
CA ASN A 372 -16.18 -13.93 7.31
C ASN A 372 -15.54 -14.77 6.20
N MET A 373 -14.28 -14.49 5.89
CA MET A 373 -13.51 -15.21 4.88
C MET A 373 -12.20 -15.71 5.48
N ASN A 374 -11.84 -16.92 5.15
CA ASN A 374 -10.53 -17.48 5.44
C ASN A 374 -9.90 -18.01 4.16
N VAL A 375 -8.68 -17.58 3.88
CA VAL A 375 -7.85 -18.01 2.76
C VAL A 375 -6.57 -18.61 3.32
N LYS A 376 -6.18 -19.79 2.87
CA LYS A 376 -4.90 -20.37 3.21
C LYS A 376 -3.94 -20.38 2.02
N ASN A 377 -2.65 -20.33 2.30
CA ASN A 377 -1.57 -20.49 1.33
C ASN A 377 -1.68 -19.52 0.13
N LEU A 378 -2.11 -18.28 0.37
CA LEU A 378 -2.15 -17.27 -0.70
C LEU A 378 -0.72 -16.97 -1.15
N ASN A 379 -0.39 -17.28 -2.39
CA ASN A 379 1.00 -17.16 -2.85
C ASN A 379 1.11 -16.80 -4.34
N SER A 380 2.26 -16.25 -4.72
CA SER A 380 2.60 -15.88 -6.11
C SER A 380 3.23 -17.03 -6.92
N ASN A 381 3.36 -18.23 -6.34
CA ASN A 381 4.06 -19.36 -6.93
C ASN A 381 5.53 -19.06 -7.35
N LYS A 382 6.22 -18.18 -6.60
CA LYS A 382 7.62 -17.83 -6.86
C LYS A 382 8.58 -18.34 -5.78
N LYS A 383 8.08 -18.82 -4.65
CA LYS A 383 8.85 -19.39 -3.55
C LYS A 383 8.76 -20.92 -3.61
N LYS A 384 9.89 -21.61 -3.68
CA LYS A 384 9.94 -23.08 -3.69
C LYS A 384 9.55 -23.65 -2.33
N GLY A 385 8.93 -24.85 -2.32
CA GLY A 385 8.57 -25.57 -1.09
C GLY A 385 7.32 -25.04 -0.37
N VAL A 386 6.58 -24.11 -0.97
CA VAL A 386 5.32 -23.60 -0.45
C VAL A 386 4.14 -24.36 -1.08
N ASP A 387 3.10 -24.67 -0.29
CA ASP A 387 1.86 -25.23 -0.81
C ASP A 387 1.16 -24.22 -1.74
N THR A 388 0.93 -24.61 -2.97
CA THR A 388 0.35 -23.77 -4.02
C THR A 388 -1.17 -23.84 -4.11
N LYS A 389 -1.80 -24.76 -3.36
CA LYS A 389 -3.25 -24.88 -3.25
C LYS A 389 -3.80 -23.80 -2.33
N VAL A 390 -4.76 -23.04 -2.83
CA VAL A 390 -5.38 -21.90 -2.14
C VAL A 390 -6.85 -22.22 -1.84
N PRO A 391 -7.17 -22.84 -0.68
CA PRO A 391 -8.53 -23.01 -0.23
C PRO A 391 -9.08 -21.72 0.38
N ILE A 392 -10.29 -21.36 -0.01
CA ILE A 392 -11.02 -20.18 0.45
C ILE A 392 -12.35 -20.65 1.02
N LYS A 393 -12.66 -20.26 2.25
CA LYS A 393 -13.96 -20.49 2.89
C LYS A 393 -14.60 -19.15 3.26
N ILE A 394 -15.86 -18.98 2.86
CA ILE A 394 -16.65 -17.78 3.15
C ILE A 394 -17.93 -18.19 3.86
N ASN A 395 -18.27 -17.50 4.94
CA ASN A 395 -19.56 -17.57 5.62
C ASN A 395 -20.08 -16.14 5.74
N CYS A 396 -21.33 -15.90 5.36
CA CYS A 396 -21.94 -14.58 5.43
C CYS A 396 -23.46 -14.66 5.47
N GLN A 397 -24.12 -13.51 5.63
CA GLN A 397 -25.54 -13.34 5.35
C GLN A 397 -25.69 -12.71 3.96
N PHE A 398 -26.30 -13.43 3.02
CA PHE A 398 -26.63 -12.92 1.70
C PHE A 398 -27.91 -12.07 1.79
N MET A 399 -27.86 -10.85 1.23
CA MET A 399 -28.94 -9.86 1.30
C MET A 399 -29.41 -9.57 2.75
N ASP A 400 -28.50 -9.54 3.71
CA ASP A 400 -28.69 -9.28 5.15
C ASP A 400 -29.43 -10.40 5.93
N THR A 401 -30.08 -11.34 5.28
CA THR A 401 -31.02 -12.27 5.91
C THR A 401 -30.65 -13.73 5.78
N SER A 402 -30.00 -14.13 4.68
CA SER A 402 -29.91 -15.52 4.28
C SER A 402 -28.54 -16.11 4.50
N PRO A 403 -28.39 -17.14 5.35
CA PRO A 403 -27.12 -17.82 5.57
C PRO A 403 -26.53 -18.35 4.26
N MET A 404 -25.29 -17.98 3.97
CA MET A 404 -24.54 -18.39 2.78
C MET A 404 -23.18 -18.95 3.17
N LEU A 405 -22.81 -20.08 2.56
CA LEU A 405 -21.48 -20.65 2.64
C LEU A 405 -20.91 -20.82 1.23
N VAL A 406 -19.63 -20.49 1.07
CA VAL A 406 -18.88 -20.75 -0.16
C VAL A 406 -17.55 -21.43 0.19
N ASN A 407 -17.24 -22.52 -0.51
CA ASN A 407 -15.91 -23.13 -0.55
C ASN A 407 -15.38 -22.98 -1.97
N TRP A 408 -14.25 -22.28 -2.09
CA TRP A 408 -13.61 -22.04 -3.37
C TRP A 408 -12.15 -22.44 -3.29
N ASN A 409 -11.67 -23.17 -4.29
CA ASN A 409 -10.31 -23.68 -4.32
C ASN A 409 -9.71 -23.50 -5.71
N PHE A 410 -8.44 -23.15 -5.75
CA PHE A 410 -7.61 -23.15 -6.95
C PHE A 410 -6.16 -23.45 -6.57
N ASP A 411 -5.31 -23.69 -7.58
CA ASP A 411 -3.88 -23.93 -7.41
C ASP A 411 -3.10 -22.89 -8.22
N THR A 412 -2.20 -22.17 -7.56
CA THR A 412 -1.35 -21.17 -8.24
C THR A 412 -0.29 -21.82 -9.14
N ALA A 413 0.03 -23.10 -8.98
CA ALA A 413 0.92 -23.84 -9.87
C ALA A 413 0.21 -24.37 -11.12
N ASP A 414 -1.11 -24.45 -11.12
CA ASP A 414 -1.88 -24.95 -12.25
C ASP A 414 -2.00 -23.89 -13.37
N LEU A 415 -1.32 -24.12 -14.47
CA LEU A 415 -1.32 -23.23 -15.63
C LEU A 415 -2.63 -23.24 -16.44
N ARG A 416 -3.50 -24.21 -16.22
CA ARG A 416 -4.85 -24.26 -16.82
C ARG A 416 -5.84 -23.43 -16.00
N ASP A 417 -5.43 -22.93 -14.84
CA ASP A 417 -6.26 -22.14 -13.92
C ASP A 417 -7.52 -22.88 -13.46
N ASN A 418 -7.42 -24.20 -13.24
CA ASN A 418 -8.54 -24.99 -12.73
C ASN A 418 -8.94 -24.50 -11.33
N PHE A 419 -10.26 -24.47 -11.11
CA PHE A 419 -10.85 -24.14 -9.81
C PHE A 419 -12.06 -25.02 -9.51
N THR A 420 -12.40 -25.09 -8.23
CA THR A 420 -13.69 -25.60 -7.77
C THR A 420 -14.35 -24.54 -6.90
N ILE A 421 -15.65 -24.31 -7.09
CA ILE A 421 -16.44 -23.44 -6.23
C ILE A 421 -17.78 -24.10 -5.94
N GLY A 422 -18.11 -24.21 -4.65
CA GLY A 422 -19.37 -24.79 -4.23
C GLY A 422 -19.89 -24.13 -2.97
N GLY A 423 -21.18 -24.20 -2.75
CA GLY A 423 -21.79 -23.59 -1.59
C GLY A 423 -23.30 -23.73 -1.56
N TYR A 424 -23.88 -23.03 -0.58
CA TYR A 424 -25.33 -22.99 -0.42
C TYR A 424 -25.79 -21.60 0.05
N ILE A 425 -27.08 -21.34 -0.22
CA ILE A 425 -27.87 -20.27 0.40
C ILE A 425 -29.14 -20.93 0.93
N HIS A 426 -29.51 -20.64 2.18
CA HIS A 426 -30.72 -21.13 2.81
C HIS A 426 -31.69 -20.00 3.18
N HIS A 427 -33.00 -20.30 3.12
CA HIS A 427 -34.08 -19.42 3.59
C HIS A 427 -33.99 -18.00 3.03
N LEU A 428 -33.86 -17.86 1.68
CA LEU A 428 -33.79 -16.56 1.01
C LEU A 428 -35.22 -16.10 0.65
N PRO A 429 -35.79 -15.10 1.35
CA PRO A 429 -37.02 -14.45 0.91
C PRO A 429 -36.76 -13.79 -0.46
N ALA A 430 -37.58 -14.14 -1.45
CA ALA A 430 -37.37 -13.66 -2.81
C ALA A 430 -37.54 -12.13 -2.93
N VAL A 431 -38.22 -11.49 -1.99
CA VAL A 431 -38.34 -10.04 -1.91
C VAL A 431 -37.00 -9.38 -1.61
N ASP A 432 -36.08 -10.03 -0.89
CA ASP A 432 -34.79 -9.48 -0.48
C ASP A 432 -33.82 -9.28 -1.67
N ILE A 433 -34.00 -10.04 -2.77
CA ILE A 433 -33.21 -9.82 -4.00
C ILE A 433 -33.77 -8.68 -4.87
N THR A 434 -34.89 -8.07 -4.48
CA THR A 434 -35.53 -6.96 -5.20
C THR A 434 -34.57 -5.76 -5.46
N PRO A 435 -33.67 -5.36 -4.52
CA PRO A 435 -32.70 -4.29 -4.77
C PRO A 435 -31.77 -4.54 -5.96
N PHE A 436 -31.56 -5.79 -6.32
CA PHE A 436 -30.78 -6.17 -7.50
C PHE A 436 -31.66 -6.35 -8.74
N ILE A 437 -32.73 -7.17 -8.65
CA ILE A 437 -33.50 -7.58 -9.83
C ILE A 437 -34.41 -6.48 -10.36
N LYS A 438 -34.95 -5.61 -9.48
CA LYS A 438 -35.88 -4.56 -9.90
C LYS A 438 -35.21 -3.47 -10.75
N PRO A 439 -34.14 -2.80 -10.29
CA PRO A 439 -33.48 -1.78 -11.10
C PRO A 439 -32.83 -2.38 -12.36
N TYR A 440 -32.22 -3.57 -12.21
CA TYR A 440 -31.37 -4.16 -13.25
C TYR A 440 -32.18 -4.94 -14.31
N MET A 441 -33.25 -5.65 -13.90
CA MET A 441 -34.05 -6.54 -14.75
C MET A 441 -35.49 -6.07 -14.94
N ASN A 442 -35.97 -5.10 -14.18
CA ASN A 442 -37.36 -4.64 -14.13
C ASN A 442 -38.35 -5.78 -13.75
N ILE A 443 -37.94 -6.65 -12.83
CA ILE A 443 -38.76 -7.74 -12.30
C ILE A 443 -38.83 -7.65 -10.76
N THR A 444 -39.86 -8.27 -10.21
CA THR A 444 -39.99 -8.53 -8.77
C THR A 444 -40.20 -10.01 -8.53
N ALA A 445 -39.82 -10.47 -7.34
CA ALA A 445 -40.06 -11.84 -6.91
C ALA A 445 -40.69 -11.87 -5.52
N THR A 446 -41.54 -12.85 -5.25
CA THR A 446 -42.16 -13.15 -3.95
C THR A 446 -42.06 -14.65 -3.65
N GLY A 447 -42.32 -15.04 -2.39
CA GLY A 447 -42.10 -16.41 -1.91
C GLY A 447 -40.68 -16.55 -1.31
N THR A 448 -40.27 -17.80 -1.08
CA THR A 448 -38.99 -18.09 -0.42
C THR A 448 -38.23 -19.17 -1.18
N ILE A 449 -36.95 -18.92 -1.47
CA ILE A 449 -35.98 -19.94 -1.87
C ILE A 449 -35.53 -20.63 -0.59
N THR A 450 -36.01 -21.87 -0.37
CA THR A 450 -35.73 -22.62 0.86
C THR A 450 -34.29 -23.12 0.88
N SER A 451 -33.76 -23.51 -0.29
CA SER A 451 -32.36 -23.92 -0.46
C SER A 451 -31.89 -23.71 -1.90
N LEU A 452 -30.69 -23.19 -2.05
CA LEU A 452 -29.96 -23.17 -3.31
C LEU A 452 -28.58 -23.77 -3.04
N ASN A 453 -28.22 -24.83 -3.78
CA ASN A 453 -26.93 -25.51 -3.63
C ASN A 453 -26.27 -25.64 -4.99
N TYR A 454 -24.96 -25.51 -5.01
CA TYR A 454 -24.18 -25.62 -6.24
C TYR A 454 -22.80 -26.21 -5.96
N HIS A 455 -22.26 -26.90 -6.97
CA HIS A 455 -20.87 -27.34 -6.98
C HIS A 455 -20.37 -27.33 -8.42
N PHE A 456 -19.49 -26.37 -8.72
CA PHE A 456 -18.94 -26.13 -10.03
C PHE A 456 -17.44 -26.39 -10.08
N LYS A 457 -16.98 -26.87 -11.24
CA LYS A 457 -15.57 -26.98 -11.62
C LYS A 457 -15.36 -26.22 -12.90
N GLY A 458 -14.28 -25.47 -12.99
CA GLY A 458 -14.01 -24.70 -14.19
C GLY A 458 -12.54 -24.38 -14.35
N ASN A 459 -12.22 -23.76 -15.46
CA ASN A 459 -10.90 -23.28 -15.81
C ASN A 459 -11.00 -21.94 -16.59
N ASN A 460 -9.95 -21.56 -17.33
CA ASN A 460 -9.96 -20.32 -18.10
C ASN A 460 -10.93 -20.31 -19.30
N ASP A 461 -11.57 -21.42 -19.65
CA ASP A 461 -12.41 -21.58 -20.84
C ASP A 461 -13.86 -21.97 -20.54
N ILE A 462 -14.06 -22.94 -19.66
CA ILE A 462 -15.37 -23.52 -19.36
C ILE A 462 -15.60 -23.73 -17.87
N MET A 463 -16.86 -23.79 -17.48
CA MET A 463 -17.31 -24.20 -16.16
C MET A 463 -18.51 -25.15 -16.28
N ASN A 464 -18.48 -26.23 -15.52
CA ASN A 464 -19.58 -27.21 -15.43
C ASN A 464 -19.80 -27.63 -13.98
N GLY A 465 -20.88 -28.33 -13.71
CA GLY A 465 -21.19 -28.85 -12.38
C GLY A 465 -22.66 -29.05 -12.12
N LYS A 466 -22.99 -29.21 -10.85
CA LYS A 466 -24.35 -29.50 -10.37
C LYS A 466 -24.96 -28.26 -9.72
N PHE A 467 -26.24 -28.04 -9.96
CA PHE A 467 -27.06 -27.00 -9.35
C PHE A 467 -28.38 -27.57 -8.88
N LYS A 468 -28.82 -27.18 -7.69
CA LYS A 468 -30.10 -27.57 -7.10
C LYS A 468 -30.76 -26.38 -6.43
N ILE A 469 -32.05 -26.19 -6.62
CA ILE A 469 -32.86 -25.20 -5.92
C ILE A 469 -34.18 -25.80 -5.46
N THR A 470 -34.61 -25.42 -4.26
CA THR A 470 -35.95 -25.68 -3.75
C THR A 470 -36.57 -24.36 -3.30
N HIS A 471 -37.89 -24.23 -3.45
CA HIS A 471 -38.59 -23.01 -3.08
C HIS A 471 -40.00 -23.29 -2.59
N GLN A 472 -40.59 -22.31 -1.95
CA GLN A 472 -41.99 -22.27 -1.53
C GLN A 472 -42.62 -20.98 -2.08
N ASP A 473 -43.76 -21.14 -2.77
CA ASP A 473 -44.59 -20.05 -3.32
C ASP A 473 -43.83 -18.99 -4.16
N LEU A 474 -42.74 -19.40 -4.84
CA LEU A 474 -41.95 -18.50 -5.65
C LEU A 474 -42.77 -18.02 -6.88
N LYS A 475 -42.91 -16.68 -6.97
CA LYS A 475 -43.56 -16.01 -8.12
C LYS A 475 -42.61 -14.90 -8.60
N VAL A 476 -42.48 -14.76 -9.92
CA VAL A 476 -41.71 -13.72 -10.58
C VAL A 476 -42.65 -12.90 -11.46
N SER A 477 -42.61 -11.59 -11.34
CA SER A 477 -43.49 -10.66 -12.07
C SER A 477 -42.67 -9.58 -12.80
N LEU A 478 -43.01 -9.30 -14.04
CA LEU A 478 -42.52 -8.17 -14.83
C LEU A 478 -43.27 -6.90 -14.42
N LEU A 479 -42.55 -5.78 -14.24
CA LEU A 479 -43.12 -4.51 -13.82
C LEU A 479 -43.66 -3.65 -14.96
N ASP A 480 -43.23 -3.93 -16.21
CA ASP A 480 -43.65 -3.11 -17.37
C ASP A 480 -43.77 -3.94 -18.65
N LYS A 481 -44.87 -3.75 -19.38
CA LYS A 481 -45.20 -4.46 -20.64
C LYS A 481 -44.77 -3.70 -21.89
N ASP A 482 -44.36 -2.43 -21.83
CA ASP A 482 -44.32 -1.54 -22.99
C ASP A 482 -42.96 -1.31 -23.63
N THR A 483 -41.91 -2.06 -23.37
CA THR A 483 -40.62 -1.80 -24.01
C THR A 483 -40.21 -2.84 -25.06
N LYS A 484 -40.48 -2.52 -26.32
CA LYS A 484 -40.07 -3.30 -27.51
C LYS A 484 -38.55 -3.58 -27.60
N LYS A 485 -37.68 -2.85 -26.87
CA LYS A 485 -36.23 -3.04 -26.84
C LYS A 485 -35.74 -4.15 -25.87
N LYS A 486 -36.56 -4.58 -24.93
CA LYS A 486 -36.22 -5.58 -23.90
C LYS A 486 -36.39 -7.05 -24.34
N LYS A 487 -36.83 -7.30 -25.58
CA LYS A 487 -37.20 -8.65 -26.05
C LYS A 487 -36.05 -9.68 -26.09
N LYS A 488 -34.78 -9.29 -26.19
CA LYS A 488 -33.71 -10.28 -26.33
C LYS A 488 -33.27 -10.94 -25.00
N PHE A 489 -33.33 -10.21 -23.88
CA PHE A 489 -33.00 -10.76 -22.56
C PHE A 489 -34.23 -11.35 -21.86
N LEU A 490 -35.40 -10.76 -22.07
CA LEU A 490 -36.68 -11.13 -21.44
C LEU A 490 -37.46 -12.21 -22.20
N SER A 491 -37.11 -12.52 -23.43
CA SER A 491 -37.81 -13.59 -24.16
C SER A 491 -37.70 -14.97 -23.53
N GLY A 492 -36.67 -15.19 -22.69
CA GLY A 492 -36.57 -16.38 -21.83
C GLY A 492 -37.31 -16.27 -20.48
N ILE A 493 -37.60 -15.03 -20.02
CA ILE A 493 -38.17 -14.78 -18.67
C ILE A 493 -39.63 -14.30 -18.74
N ALA A 494 -40.06 -13.66 -19.81
CA ALA A 494 -41.38 -13.03 -19.95
C ALA A 494 -42.59 -14.00 -19.91
N ASN A 495 -42.37 -15.30 -20.11
CA ASN A 495 -43.38 -16.36 -19.99
C ASN A 495 -43.03 -17.35 -18.88
N LEU A 496 -42.36 -16.87 -17.81
CA LEU A 496 -41.97 -17.69 -16.67
C LEU A 496 -43.22 -18.15 -15.88
N LEU A 497 -43.78 -19.24 -16.29
CA LEU A 497 -44.56 -20.08 -15.35
C LEU A 497 -43.54 -20.82 -14.49
N VAL A 498 -43.21 -20.25 -13.31
CA VAL A 498 -42.42 -20.92 -12.28
C VAL A 498 -43.22 -22.16 -11.87
N LYS A 499 -42.61 -23.34 -11.89
CA LYS A 499 -43.23 -24.57 -11.39
C LYS A 499 -43.68 -24.30 -9.95
N LYS A 500 -44.98 -24.47 -9.68
CA LYS A 500 -45.57 -24.14 -8.37
C LYS A 500 -45.10 -25.08 -7.24
N ASP A 501 -44.59 -26.25 -7.59
CA ASP A 501 -44.25 -27.28 -6.62
C ASP A 501 -42.79 -27.75 -6.84
N SER A 502 -41.94 -27.48 -5.87
CA SER A 502 -40.52 -27.87 -5.90
C SER A 502 -40.29 -29.37 -5.76
N GLN A 503 -41.29 -30.14 -5.31
CA GLN A 503 -41.22 -31.62 -5.25
C GLN A 503 -41.16 -32.26 -6.63
N LYS A 504 -41.57 -31.51 -7.68
CA LYS A 504 -41.51 -31.94 -9.09
C LYS A 504 -40.21 -31.53 -9.78
N PHE A 505 -39.26 -30.93 -9.06
CA PHE A 505 -37.96 -30.55 -9.62
C PHE A 505 -37.07 -31.78 -9.74
N PRO A 506 -36.15 -31.79 -10.72
CA PRO A 506 -35.09 -32.78 -10.73
C PRO A 506 -34.22 -32.59 -9.47
N GLU A 507 -33.67 -33.69 -8.97
CA GLU A 507 -32.81 -33.68 -7.78
C GLU A 507 -31.65 -32.70 -7.93
N SER A 508 -31.08 -32.63 -9.13
CA SER A 508 -30.09 -31.58 -9.53
C SER A 508 -30.07 -31.45 -11.05
N VAL A 509 -29.61 -30.32 -11.53
CA VAL A 509 -29.36 -30.08 -12.97
C VAL A 509 -27.90 -29.89 -13.23
N ASP A 510 -27.44 -30.34 -14.40
CA ASP A 510 -26.08 -30.06 -14.87
C ASP A 510 -26.01 -28.67 -15.51
N ILE A 511 -25.01 -27.88 -15.13
CA ILE A 511 -24.71 -26.62 -15.77
C ILE A 511 -23.51 -26.75 -16.72
N TYR A 512 -23.51 -25.94 -17.76
CA TYR A 512 -22.37 -25.76 -18.66
C TYR A 512 -22.33 -24.32 -19.12
N VAL A 513 -21.16 -23.66 -18.93
CA VAL A 513 -20.96 -22.26 -19.28
C VAL A 513 -19.60 -22.08 -19.96
N GLU A 514 -19.57 -21.45 -21.12
CA GLU A 514 -18.36 -20.97 -21.75
C GLU A 514 -17.99 -19.61 -21.16
N ARG A 515 -16.72 -19.39 -20.93
CA ARG A 515 -16.22 -18.16 -20.33
C ARG A 515 -16.08 -17.04 -21.36
N ASN A 516 -16.74 -15.92 -21.11
CA ASN A 516 -16.34 -14.66 -21.74
C ASN A 516 -15.11 -14.09 -21.01
N LYS A 517 -13.93 -14.12 -21.65
CA LYS A 517 -12.65 -13.70 -21.06
C LYS A 517 -12.54 -12.20 -20.77
N GLU A 518 -13.38 -11.38 -21.39
CA GLU A 518 -13.49 -9.93 -21.13
C GLU A 518 -14.28 -9.63 -19.85
N ARG A 519 -14.94 -10.65 -19.25
CA ARG A 519 -15.73 -10.50 -18.03
C ARG A 519 -15.02 -11.10 -16.82
N SER A 520 -15.33 -10.56 -15.63
CA SER A 520 -14.74 -10.99 -14.37
C SER A 520 -15.09 -12.44 -14.03
N PHE A 521 -14.31 -13.04 -13.10
CA PHE A 521 -14.63 -14.34 -12.50
C PHE A 521 -16.05 -14.36 -11.92
N PHE A 522 -16.50 -13.30 -11.26
CA PHE A 522 -17.84 -13.23 -10.66
C PHE A 522 -18.96 -13.23 -11.71
N ASN A 523 -18.73 -12.62 -12.88
CA ASN A 523 -19.66 -12.75 -14.00
C ASN A 523 -19.73 -14.20 -14.49
N PHE A 524 -18.61 -14.87 -14.62
CA PHE A 524 -18.55 -16.27 -15.04
C PHE A 524 -19.25 -17.19 -14.02
N TYR A 525 -18.98 -17.01 -12.72
CA TYR A 525 -19.67 -17.72 -11.65
C TYR A 525 -21.19 -17.47 -11.65
N TRP A 526 -21.61 -16.18 -11.80
CA TRP A 526 -23.03 -15.84 -11.92
C TRP A 526 -23.70 -16.54 -13.11
N LYS A 527 -23.03 -16.67 -14.26
CA LYS A 527 -23.54 -17.39 -15.42
C LYS A 527 -23.83 -18.87 -15.12
N GLY A 528 -23.05 -19.50 -14.26
CA GLY A 528 -23.34 -20.86 -13.77
C GLY A 528 -24.63 -20.94 -12.93
N ILE A 529 -24.80 -19.99 -12.00
CA ILE A 529 -26.05 -19.87 -11.22
C ILE A 529 -27.24 -19.60 -12.15
N GLU A 530 -27.09 -18.66 -13.11
CA GLU A 530 -28.11 -18.30 -14.10
C GLU A 530 -28.55 -19.52 -14.96
N ASP A 531 -27.59 -20.30 -15.44
CA ASP A 531 -27.89 -21.53 -16.23
C ASP A 531 -28.64 -22.55 -15.38
N GLY A 532 -28.23 -22.76 -14.13
CA GLY A 532 -28.94 -23.64 -13.18
C GLY A 532 -30.38 -23.19 -12.89
N LEU A 533 -30.56 -21.87 -12.65
CA LEU A 533 -31.90 -21.30 -12.44
C LEU A 533 -32.79 -21.48 -13.67
N LYS A 534 -32.29 -21.25 -14.89
CA LYS A 534 -33.02 -21.43 -16.15
C LYS A 534 -33.46 -22.89 -16.30
N LYS A 535 -32.56 -23.85 -16.14
CA LYS A 535 -32.84 -25.28 -16.28
C LYS A 535 -33.83 -25.84 -15.25
N THR A 536 -33.85 -25.23 -14.05
CA THR A 536 -34.71 -25.69 -12.96
C THR A 536 -36.07 -25.01 -12.95
N LEU A 537 -36.11 -23.68 -13.05
CA LEU A 537 -37.32 -22.89 -12.85
C LEU A 537 -38.17 -22.72 -14.11
N LEU A 538 -37.55 -22.76 -15.31
CA LEU A 538 -38.28 -22.53 -16.55
C LEU A 538 -39.09 -23.78 -16.98
N ILE A 539 -40.37 -23.58 -17.26
CA ILE A 539 -41.15 -24.54 -18.06
C ILE A 539 -40.90 -24.22 -19.52
N ILE A 540 -40.01 -24.95 -20.18
CA ILE A 540 -39.91 -24.91 -21.64
C ILE A 540 -41.18 -25.61 -22.16
N LYS A 541 -42.18 -24.84 -22.60
CA LYS A 541 -43.20 -25.38 -23.50
C LYS A 541 -42.50 -25.63 -24.83
N ILE A 542 -42.17 -26.91 -25.11
CA ILE A 542 -41.79 -27.40 -26.43
C ILE A 542 -42.99 -27.25 -27.34
#